data_e6b99dd5da199851370bcfd463b8983e
#
_entry.id   e6b99dd5da199851370bcfd463b8983e
#
_cell.length_a   1.000
_cell.length_b   1.000
_cell.length_c   1.000
_cell.angle_alpha   90.00
_cell.angle_beta   90.00
_cell.angle_gamma   90.00
#
_symmetry.space_group_name_H-M   'P 1'
#
loop_
_entity.id
_entity.type
_entity.pdbx_description
1 polymer ?
#
loop_
_entity_poly.entity_id
_entity_poly.type
_entity_poly.pdbx_seq_one_letter_code
_entity_poly.pdbx_strand_id
1 'polypeptide(L)'
;MEPIYIGVDFHARQQTICYLKTETGELVIADLKHLDKERVRAFYQQFQGRVIIGLEASGYSPWFEAMLEQLGCEVWLGDATEIRRRARWRQKSDRKDAELIWDLMVHNEFPLLHRPALPSREILRMLRYRQKLIKMRTMSKNSLQAIAMQAGLAKGSRLFGTVGQQELQTAEMSPALQWQRDHWLALMEPLNQQLLETMVWFKAQAKGDAVISRLRTHPGIGLLTSLCLLHTLQPVSRFRNQRKVVAYAGFDPMVRRSAERAVYLGISKAGSRLLRYLLVEAVHTAVRHDEDLKRFYHHVAERRGRPKAKVAAARKLLIRAYIMLRDGIDYAEFRRRAVAARLARGSQGPKVPEVLIGQPASTERQEPLTNPPSK
;
A
#
# COMPACT_ATOMS: atom_id res chain seq x y z
N MET A 1 17.97 24.98 -23.07
CA MET A 1 17.05 24.28 -23.99
C MET A 1 15.84 23.81 -23.21
N GLU A 2 14.66 23.98 -23.76
CA GLU A 2 13.44 23.42 -23.17
C GLU A 2 13.50 21.89 -23.17
N PRO A 3 12.90 21.22 -22.18
CA PRO A 3 12.89 19.76 -22.13
C PRO A 3 12.02 19.18 -23.23
N ILE A 4 12.48 18.06 -23.81
CA ILE A 4 11.69 17.27 -24.75
C ILE A 4 10.77 16.35 -23.96
N TYR A 5 9.45 16.51 -24.10
CA TYR A 5 8.46 15.66 -23.48
C TYR A 5 8.04 14.54 -24.41
N ILE A 6 8.05 13.31 -23.90
CA ILE A 6 7.62 12.11 -24.63
C ILE A 6 6.56 11.39 -23.81
N GLY A 7 5.33 11.32 -24.33
CA GLY A 7 4.24 10.55 -23.74
C GLY A 7 4.27 9.11 -24.28
N VAL A 8 4.18 8.11 -23.40
CA VAL A 8 4.28 6.71 -23.76
C VAL A 8 3.12 5.91 -23.19
N ASP A 9 2.27 5.35 -24.04
CA ASP A 9 1.35 4.28 -23.68
C ASP A 9 2.08 2.93 -23.76
N PHE A 10 2.46 2.40 -22.59
CA PHE A 10 3.36 1.27 -22.44
C PHE A 10 2.62 -0.03 -22.18
N HIS A 11 2.64 -0.95 -23.12
CA HIS A 11 2.11 -2.31 -23.02
C HIS A 11 3.21 -3.36 -22.86
N ALA A 12 2.84 -4.63 -22.61
CA ALA A 12 3.82 -5.70 -22.39
C ALA A 12 4.68 -6.02 -23.62
N ARG A 13 4.16 -5.86 -24.83
CA ARG A 13 4.80 -6.26 -26.09
C ARG A 13 5.14 -5.10 -27.03
N GLN A 14 4.55 -3.94 -26.79
CA GLN A 14 4.71 -2.76 -27.62
C GLN A 14 4.47 -1.50 -26.82
N GLN A 15 4.82 -0.37 -27.39
CA GLN A 15 4.50 0.95 -26.84
C GLN A 15 4.10 1.88 -27.99
N THR A 16 3.17 2.77 -27.73
CA THR A 16 2.84 3.90 -28.60
C THR A 16 3.41 5.16 -27.97
N ILE A 17 4.10 5.95 -28.78
CA ILE A 17 4.89 7.10 -28.35
C ILE A 17 4.32 8.34 -29.01
N CYS A 18 4.20 9.42 -28.24
CA CYS A 18 3.80 10.75 -28.73
C CYS A 18 4.83 11.79 -28.28
N TYR A 19 5.34 12.59 -29.20
CA TYR A 19 6.28 13.68 -28.93
C TYR A 19 6.19 14.79 -29.97
N LEU A 20 6.60 15.98 -29.62
CA LEU A 20 6.69 17.11 -30.54
C LEU A 20 8.07 17.12 -31.19
N LYS A 21 8.11 17.19 -32.53
CA LYS A 21 9.36 17.36 -33.29
C LYS A 21 9.73 18.84 -33.25
N THR A 22 10.81 19.17 -32.54
CA THR A 22 11.20 20.57 -32.27
C THR A 22 11.51 21.37 -33.54
N GLU A 23 11.95 20.73 -34.62
CA GLU A 23 12.32 21.37 -35.89
C GLU A 23 11.11 21.82 -36.70
N THR A 24 10.02 21.04 -36.69
CA THR A 24 8.84 21.26 -37.53
C THR A 24 7.60 21.69 -36.74
N GLY A 25 7.59 21.54 -35.43
CA GLY A 25 6.42 21.77 -34.58
C GLY A 25 5.33 20.71 -34.74
N GLU A 26 5.59 19.61 -35.45
CA GLU A 26 4.64 18.54 -35.70
C GLU A 26 4.61 17.54 -34.54
N LEU A 27 3.39 17.10 -34.17
CA LEU A 27 3.18 16.03 -33.23
C LEU A 27 3.37 14.69 -33.94
N VAL A 28 4.36 13.93 -33.48
CA VAL A 28 4.72 12.62 -34.03
C VAL A 28 4.16 11.52 -33.15
N ILE A 29 3.48 10.55 -33.76
CA ILE A 29 3.01 9.33 -33.08
C ILE A 29 3.70 8.14 -33.75
N ALA A 30 4.36 7.30 -32.95
CA ALA A 30 5.10 6.14 -33.41
C ALA A 30 4.81 4.91 -32.55
N ASP A 31 4.78 3.74 -33.18
CA ASP A 31 4.62 2.46 -32.49
C ASP A 31 5.96 1.69 -32.50
N LEU A 32 6.39 1.21 -31.34
CA LEU A 32 7.59 0.39 -31.17
C LEU A 32 7.25 -0.95 -30.53
N LYS A 33 7.69 -2.04 -31.17
CA LYS A 33 7.58 -3.39 -30.61
C LYS A 33 8.76 -3.69 -29.71
N HIS A 34 8.50 -4.36 -28.57
CA HIS A 34 9.52 -4.67 -27.55
C HIS A 34 10.35 -5.93 -27.87
N LEU A 35 10.06 -6.62 -28.98
CA LEU A 35 10.81 -7.81 -29.39
C LEU A 35 12.29 -7.47 -29.63
N ASP A 36 12.53 -6.30 -30.26
CA ASP A 36 13.85 -5.76 -30.50
C ASP A 36 14.16 -4.62 -29.54
N LYS A 37 14.84 -4.95 -28.43
CA LYS A 37 15.21 -3.98 -27.40
C LYS A 37 16.26 -2.97 -27.86
N GLU A 38 17.13 -3.37 -28.76
CA GLU A 38 18.16 -2.48 -29.33
C GLU A 38 17.52 -1.41 -30.22
N ARG A 39 16.51 -1.75 -30.98
CA ARG A 39 15.72 -0.77 -31.75
C ARG A 39 14.99 0.19 -30.83
N VAL A 40 14.42 -0.30 -29.70
CA VAL A 40 13.80 0.57 -28.69
C VAL A 40 14.84 1.52 -28.09
N ARG A 41 16.02 1.01 -27.73
CA ARG A 41 17.12 1.83 -27.20
C ARG A 41 17.56 2.89 -28.20
N ALA A 42 17.83 2.51 -29.46
CA ALA A 42 18.27 3.40 -30.53
C ALA A 42 17.26 4.54 -30.76
N PHE A 43 15.96 4.23 -30.68
CA PHE A 43 14.93 5.26 -30.82
C PHE A 43 15.06 6.35 -29.73
N TYR A 44 15.32 6.01 -28.47
CA TYR A 44 15.46 7.01 -27.40
C TYR A 44 16.82 7.70 -27.41
N GLN A 45 17.86 7.09 -27.96
CA GLN A 45 19.19 7.68 -28.09
C GLN A 45 19.26 8.82 -29.11
N GLN A 46 18.32 8.92 -30.04
CA GLN A 46 18.29 10.01 -31.01
C GLN A 46 17.98 11.38 -30.41
N PHE A 47 17.31 11.41 -29.24
CA PHE A 47 16.93 12.66 -28.59
C PHE A 47 18.11 13.22 -27.80
N GLN A 48 18.45 14.49 -28.04
CA GLN A 48 19.54 15.20 -27.37
C GLN A 48 19.00 16.21 -26.37
N GLY A 49 19.75 16.47 -25.30
CA GLY A 49 19.39 17.41 -24.26
C GLY A 49 18.59 16.77 -23.13
N ARG A 50 17.74 17.57 -22.45
CA ARG A 50 16.90 17.07 -21.36
C ARG A 50 15.65 16.41 -21.90
N VAL A 51 15.58 15.10 -21.77
CA VAL A 51 14.44 14.28 -22.22
C VAL A 51 13.65 13.78 -21.02
N ILE A 52 12.34 14.04 -21.01
CA ILE A 52 11.41 13.64 -19.97
C ILE A 52 10.37 12.71 -20.58
N ILE A 53 10.28 11.48 -20.05
CA ILE A 53 9.42 10.45 -20.59
C ILE A 53 8.34 10.11 -19.56
N GLY A 54 7.08 10.38 -19.93
CA GLY A 54 5.90 10.07 -19.13
C GLY A 54 5.27 8.76 -19.55
N LEU A 55 4.93 7.92 -18.55
CA LEU A 55 4.16 6.70 -18.81
C LEU A 55 3.24 6.38 -17.62
N GLU A 56 2.18 5.61 -17.92
CA GLU A 56 1.32 5.06 -16.87
C GLU A 56 2.10 4.03 -16.04
N ALA A 57 1.99 4.11 -14.69
CA ALA A 57 2.63 3.14 -13.81
C ALA A 57 2.09 1.72 -14.06
N SER A 58 2.92 0.84 -14.60
CA SER A 58 2.58 -0.54 -14.91
C SER A 58 3.54 -1.54 -14.27
N GLY A 59 3.11 -2.81 -14.15
CA GLY A 59 3.96 -3.89 -13.66
C GLY A 59 5.01 -4.36 -14.68
N TYR A 60 4.91 -3.93 -15.94
CA TYR A 60 5.72 -4.40 -17.06
C TYR A 60 6.85 -3.45 -17.43
N SER A 61 6.82 -2.20 -16.98
CA SER A 61 7.76 -1.13 -17.36
C SER A 61 9.15 -1.16 -16.71
N PRO A 62 9.48 -1.94 -15.66
CA PRO A 62 10.75 -1.78 -14.93
C PRO A 62 12.02 -1.93 -15.79
N TRP A 63 12.02 -2.81 -16.80
CA TRP A 63 13.16 -2.95 -17.70
C TRP A 63 13.35 -1.71 -18.59
N PHE A 64 12.24 -1.17 -19.06
CA PHE A 64 12.21 0.03 -19.90
C PHE A 64 12.64 1.27 -19.10
N GLU A 65 12.09 1.42 -17.88
CA GLU A 65 12.50 2.48 -16.94
C GLU A 65 14.02 2.46 -16.68
N ALA A 66 14.59 1.26 -16.43
CA ALA A 66 16.03 1.10 -16.20
C ALA A 66 16.85 1.45 -17.45
N MET A 67 16.38 1.09 -18.64
CA MET A 67 17.02 1.44 -19.91
C MET A 67 17.03 2.97 -20.12
N LEU A 68 15.91 3.63 -19.87
CA LEU A 68 15.80 5.09 -19.99
C LEU A 68 16.70 5.82 -19.00
N GLU A 69 16.80 5.34 -17.75
CA GLU A 69 17.72 5.88 -16.74
C GLU A 69 19.18 5.75 -17.19
N GLN A 70 19.56 4.61 -17.80
CA GLN A 70 20.92 4.43 -18.37
C GLN A 70 21.22 5.38 -19.54
N LEU A 71 20.20 5.82 -20.26
CA LEU A 71 20.31 6.81 -21.33
C LEU A 71 20.28 8.25 -20.80
N GLY A 72 20.20 8.46 -19.48
CA GLY A 72 20.13 9.78 -18.87
C GLY A 72 18.77 10.47 -18.99
N CYS A 73 17.72 9.75 -19.39
CA CYS A 73 16.37 10.29 -19.48
C CYS A 73 15.71 10.39 -18.12
N GLU A 74 14.93 11.44 -17.90
CA GLU A 74 14.06 11.60 -16.72
C GLU A 74 12.75 10.82 -16.95
N VAL A 75 12.37 9.94 -16.02
CA VAL A 75 11.17 9.10 -16.14
C VAL A 75 10.08 9.54 -15.17
N TRP A 76 8.94 9.92 -15.72
CA TRP A 76 7.74 10.27 -14.97
C TRP A 76 6.73 9.13 -15.01
N LEU A 77 6.38 8.59 -13.83
CA LEU A 77 5.32 7.58 -13.70
C LEU A 77 4.03 8.27 -13.27
N GLY A 78 2.96 8.09 -14.02
CA GLY A 78 1.66 8.67 -13.74
C GLY A 78 0.69 7.70 -13.06
N ASP A 79 -0.23 8.25 -12.26
CA ASP A 79 -1.35 7.49 -11.70
C ASP A 79 -2.35 7.14 -12.79
N ALA A 80 -2.47 5.85 -13.08
CA ALA A 80 -3.38 5.32 -14.10
C ALA A 80 -4.84 5.78 -13.93
N THR A 81 -5.31 5.86 -12.68
CA THR A 81 -6.69 6.27 -12.38
C THR A 81 -6.90 7.74 -12.64
N GLU A 82 -5.93 8.58 -12.27
CA GLU A 82 -6.00 10.02 -12.49
C GLU A 82 -5.80 10.39 -13.97
N ILE A 83 -4.92 9.69 -14.71
CA ILE A 83 -4.76 9.84 -16.16
C ILE A 83 -6.10 9.55 -16.85
N ARG A 84 -6.69 8.38 -16.56
CA ARG A 84 -8.00 8.01 -17.15
C ARG A 84 -9.13 8.98 -16.80
N ARG A 85 -9.14 9.56 -15.60
CA ARG A 85 -10.15 10.55 -15.21
C ARG A 85 -10.07 11.82 -16.04
N ARG A 86 -8.90 12.17 -16.57
CA ARG A 86 -8.64 13.34 -17.40
C ARG A 86 -8.86 13.09 -18.89
N ALA A 87 -9.00 11.80 -19.29
CA ALA A 87 -9.35 11.45 -20.66
C ALA A 87 -10.73 12.01 -21.02
N ARG A 88 -10.76 12.85 -22.09
CA ARG A 88 -11.98 13.50 -22.58
C ARG A 88 -12.77 12.63 -23.57
N TRP A 89 -12.19 11.51 -23.98
CA TRP A 89 -12.71 10.67 -25.07
C TRP A 89 -13.42 9.44 -24.53
N ARG A 90 -14.52 9.05 -25.21
CA ARG A 90 -15.22 7.79 -24.94
C ARG A 90 -14.56 6.57 -25.61
N GLN A 91 -13.87 6.79 -26.75
CA GLN A 91 -13.19 5.71 -27.47
C GLN A 91 -11.72 5.66 -27.10
N LYS A 92 -11.30 4.53 -26.57
CA LYS A 92 -9.92 4.25 -26.21
C LYS A 92 -9.12 3.84 -27.46
N SER A 93 -7.91 4.41 -27.63
CA SER A 93 -6.89 3.93 -28.56
C SER A 93 -5.52 4.27 -27.99
N ASP A 94 -4.54 3.39 -28.21
CA ASP A 94 -3.16 3.55 -27.73
C ASP A 94 -2.55 4.89 -28.14
N ARG A 95 -2.89 5.37 -29.36
CA ARG A 95 -2.48 6.70 -29.86
C ARG A 95 -3.02 7.84 -29.01
N LYS A 96 -4.31 7.84 -28.69
CA LYS A 96 -4.94 8.86 -27.85
C LYS A 96 -4.44 8.82 -26.41
N ASP A 97 -4.12 7.62 -25.90
CA ASP A 97 -3.59 7.46 -24.55
C ASP A 97 -2.14 8.01 -24.48
N ALA A 98 -1.29 7.79 -25.51
CA ALA A 98 0.03 8.39 -25.58
C ALA A 98 0.00 9.92 -25.74
N GLU A 99 -0.92 10.44 -26.60
CA GLU A 99 -1.15 11.87 -26.78
C GLU A 99 -1.65 12.54 -25.49
N LEU A 100 -2.58 11.93 -24.77
CA LEU A 100 -3.05 12.42 -23.47
C LEU A 100 -1.91 12.51 -22.44
N ILE A 101 -1.06 11.49 -22.37
CA ILE A 101 0.09 11.50 -21.46
C ILE A 101 1.02 12.67 -21.82
N TRP A 102 1.33 12.87 -23.08
CA TRP A 102 2.15 13.97 -23.58
C TRP A 102 1.51 15.34 -23.25
N ASP A 103 0.22 15.52 -23.56
CA ASP A 103 -0.53 16.75 -23.30
C ASP A 103 -0.52 17.12 -21.80
N LEU A 104 -0.76 16.15 -20.92
CA LEU A 104 -0.70 16.34 -19.47
C LEU A 104 0.70 16.76 -18.99
N MET A 105 1.75 16.25 -19.63
CA MET A 105 3.14 16.62 -19.29
C MET A 105 3.46 18.06 -19.68
N VAL A 106 3.13 18.44 -20.91
CA VAL A 106 3.38 19.79 -21.43
C VAL A 106 2.62 20.86 -20.65
N HIS A 107 1.38 20.57 -20.27
CA HIS A 107 0.56 21.49 -19.47
C HIS A 107 0.84 21.43 -17.96
N ASN A 108 1.88 20.66 -17.52
CA ASN A 108 2.22 20.48 -16.11
C ASN A 108 1.05 19.95 -15.24
N GLU A 109 0.20 19.16 -15.86
CA GLU A 109 -0.96 18.51 -15.23
C GLU A 109 -0.76 17.01 -15.02
N PHE A 110 0.40 16.47 -15.39
CA PHE A 110 0.69 15.05 -15.29
C PHE A 110 0.63 14.59 -13.83
N PRO A 111 -0.20 13.55 -13.50
CA PRO A 111 -0.39 13.09 -12.13
C PRO A 111 0.80 12.24 -11.65
N LEU A 112 1.91 12.90 -11.39
CA LEU A 112 3.19 12.29 -11.07
C LEU A 112 3.12 11.45 -9.78
N LEU A 113 3.48 10.19 -9.89
CA LEU A 113 3.67 9.29 -8.75
C LEU A 113 5.09 9.38 -8.22
N HIS A 114 5.21 9.34 -6.89
CA HIS A 114 6.52 9.20 -6.29
C HIS A 114 7.13 7.83 -6.62
N ARG A 115 8.28 7.84 -7.26
CA ARG A 115 9.06 6.65 -7.61
C ARG A 115 10.15 6.43 -6.55
N PRO A 116 10.07 5.33 -5.78
CA PRO A 116 11.15 5.01 -4.85
C PRO A 116 12.46 4.74 -5.59
N ALA A 117 13.60 5.07 -4.98
CA ALA A 117 14.92 4.75 -5.53
C ALA A 117 15.08 3.23 -5.76
N LEU A 118 15.94 2.85 -6.69
CA LEU A 118 16.14 1.45 -7.11
C LEU A 118 16.35 0.48 -5.92
N PRO A 119 17.24 0.75 -4.93
CA PRO A 119 17.41 -0.14 -3.79
C PRO A 119 16.11 -0.33 -2.99
N SER A 120 15.31 0.72 -2.84
CA SER A 120 14.02 0.63 -2.14
C SER A 120 13.02 -0.22 -2.91
N ARG A 121 13.01 -0.11 -4.25
CA ARG A 121 12.14 -0.93 -5.11
C ARG A 121 12.48 -2.41 -4.99
N GLU A 122 13.75 -2.75 -4.92
CA GLU A 122 14.22 -4.13 -4.75
C GLU A 122 13.80 -4.72 -3.41
N ILE A 123 14.01 -3.99 -2.30
CA ILE A 123 13.56 -4.44 -0.98
C ILE A 123 12.04 -4.62 -0.94
N LEU A 124 11.28 -3.68 -1.49
CA LEU A 124 9.82 -3.81 -1.55
C LEU A 124 9.36 -4.98 -2.46
N ARG A 125 10.12 -5.29 -3.53
CA ARG A 125 9.88 -6.46 -4.40
C ARG A 125 10.10 -7.75 -3.63
N MET A 126 11.22 -7.86 -2.90
CA MET A 126 11.54 -9.03 -2.09
C MET A 126 10.54 -9.24 -0.94
N LEU A 127 10.06 -8.17 -0.29
CA LEU A 127 8.98 -8.25 0.71
C LEU A 127 7.68 -8.81 0.11
N ARG A 128 7.31 -8.38 -1.12
CA ARG A 128 6.14 -8.92 -1.85
C ARG A 128 6.35 -10.39 -2.24
N TYR A 129 7.55 -10.75 -2.68
CA TYR A 129 7.91 -12.14 -2.99
C TYR A 129 7.73 -13.03 -1.75
N ARG A 130 8.33 -12.64 -0.62
CA ARG A 130 8.15 -13.37 0.65
C ARG A 130 6.66 -13.50 1.03
N GLN A 131 5.86 -12.47 0.81
CA GLN A 131 4.41 -12.53 1.08
C GLN A 131 3.69 -13.54 0.17
N LYS A 132 4.15 -13.72 -1.08
CA LYS A 132 3.64 -14.78 -1.97
C LYS A 132 3.99 -16.17 -1.43
N LEU A 133 5.24 -16.38 -0.99
CA LEU A 133 5.65 -17.64 -0.37
C LEU A 133 4.82 -17.99 0.87
N ILE A 134 4.54 -17.01 1.74
CA ILE A 134 3.67 -17.20 2.91
C ILE A 134 2.26 -17.63 2.48
N LYS A 135 1.70 -17.02 1.44
CA LYS A 135 0.39 -17.41 0.93
C LYS A 135 0.37 -18.83 0.38
N MET A 136 1.39 -19.21 -0.40
CA MET A 136 1.52 -20.58 -0.92
C MET A 136 1.63 -21.59 0.22
N ARG A 137 2.47 -21.32 1.22
CA ARG A 137 2.60 -22.16 2.41
C ARG A 137 1.28 -22.27 3.19
N THR A 138 0.53 -21.17 3.32
CA THR A 138 -0.76 -21.17 4.00
C THR A 138 -1.78 -21.99 3.22
N MET A 139 -1.76 -21.91 1.90
CA MET A 139 -2.61 -22.72 1.02
C MET A 139 -2.31 -24.21 1.19
N SER A 140 -1.02 -24.61 1.16
CA SER A 140 -0.60 -25.99 1.40
C SER A 140 -1.05 -26.49 2.78
N LYS A 141 -0.88 -25.66 3.82
CA LYS A 141 -1.34 -26.00 5.17
C LYS A 141 -2.85 -26.20 5.25
N ASN A 142 -3.64 -25.34 4.60
CA ASN A 142 -5.09 -25.47 4.60
C ASN A 142 -5.54 -26.75 3.85
N SER A 143 -4.87 -27.10 2.75
CA SER A 143 -5.13 -28.34 2.02
C SER A 143 -4.80 -29.57 2.87
N LEU A 144 -3.65 -29.58 3.55
CA LEU A 144 -3.29 -30.65 4.49
C LEU A 144 -4.26 -30.75 5.67
N GLN A 145 -4.74 -29.62 6.18
CA GLN A 145 -5.76 -29.59 7.23
C GLN A 145 -7.08 -30.23 6.76
N ALA A 146 -7.48 -29.95 5.52
CA ALA A 146 -8.70 -30.55 4.94
C ALA A 146 -8.55 -32.06 4.76
N ILE A 147 -7.39 -32.55 4.30
CA ILE A 147 -7.07 -33.97 4.20
C ILE A 147 -7.09 -34.64 5.58
N ALA A 148 -6.44 -34.02 6.58
CA ALA A 148 -6.44 -34.52 7.95
C ALA A 148 -7.86 -34.64 8.53
N MET A 149 -8.74 -33.68 8.27
CA MET A 149 -10.12 -33.72 8.70
C MET A 149 -10.90 -34.89 8.03
N GLN A 150 -10.65 -35.17 6.74
CA GLN A 150 -11.23 -36.29 6.03
C GLN A 150 -10.74 -37.65 6.58
N ALA A 151 -9.50 -37.69 7.12
CA ALA A 151 -8.94 -38.87 7.80
C ALA A 151 -9.31 -38.92 9.30
N GLY A 152 -10.22 -38.11 9.78
CA GLY A 152 -10.64 -38.09 11.18
C GLY A 152 -9.67 -37.38 12.16
N LEU A 153 -8.62 -36.71 11.65
CA LEU A 153 -7.64 -36.03 12.46
C LEU A 153 -8.01 -34.53 12.66
N ALA A 154 -8.77 -34.21 13.68
CA ALA A 154 -9.23 -32.81 13.94
C ALA A 154 -8.23 -32.03 14.81
N LYS A 155 -7.00 -31.75 14.33
CA LYS A 155 -5.92 -31.17 15.17
C LYS A 155 -5.63 -29.67 14.97
N GLY A 156 -6.21 -29.02 13.99
CA GLY A 156 -5.97 -27.59 13.71
C GLY A 156 -4.47 -27.26 13.57
N SER A 157 -3.99 -26.24 14.27
CA SER A 157 -2.58 -25.82 14.19
C SER A 157 -1.58 -26.86 14.71
N ARG A 158 -2.00 -27.80 15.58
CA ARG A 158 -1.16 -28.87 16.12
C ARG A 158 -0.76 -29.91 15.07
N LEU A 159 -1.49 -29.97 13.94
CA LEU A 159 -1.17 -30.86 12.82
C LEU A 159 0.24 -30.62 12.26
N PHE A 160 0.77 -29.39 12.36
CA PHE A 160 2.07 -29.03 11.81
C PHE A 160 3.22 -29.08 12.82
N GLY A 161 2.98 -29.57 14.03
CA GLY A 161 4.00 -29.96 14.99
C GLY A 161 4.49 -31.38 14.72
N THR A 162 5.59 -31.80 15.34
CA THR A 162 6.23 -33.10 15.11
C THR A 162 5.26 -34.28 15.23
N VAL A 163 4.49 -34.33 16.33
CA VAL A 163 3.49 -35.38 16.56
C VAL A 163 2.35 -35.35 15.52
N GLY A 164 1.82 -34.17 15.22
CA GLY A 164 0.73 -34.03 14.24
C GLY A 164 1.15 -34.40 12.82
N GLN A 165 2.39 -34.12 12.43
CA GLN A 165 2.92 -34.54 11.14
C GLN A 165 3.09 -36.04 11.06
N GLN A 166 3.57 -36.69 12.13
CA GLN A 166 3.70 -38.13 12.21
C GLN A 166 2.33 -38.82 12.11
N GLU A 167 1.35 -38.35 12.86
CA GLU A 167 -0.03 -38.86 12.79
C GLU A 167 -0.66 -38.67 11.40
N LEU A 168 -0.41 -37.54 10.74
CA LEU A 168 -0.87 -37.30 9.38
C LEU A 168 -0.24 -38.28 8.38
N GLN A 169 1.05 -38.62 8.57
CA GLN A 169 1.76 -39.57 7.70
C GLN A 169 1.27 -41.02 7.88
N THR A 170 0.92 -41.41 9.11
CA THR A 170 0.50 -42.78 9.43
C THR A 170 -1.02 -42.98 9.36
N ALA A 171 -1.82 -41.92 9.18
CA ALA A 171 -3.25 -42.03 9.12
C ALA A 171 -3.74 -42.87 7.95
N GLU A 172 -4.68 -43.76 8.23
CA GLU A 172 -5.38 -44.51 7.20
C GLU A 172 -6.28 -43.61 6.35
N MET A 173 -6.07 -43.65 5.04
CA MET A 173 -6.82 -42.85 4.08
C MET A 173 -6.77 -43.50 2.70
N SER A 174 -7.68 -43.10 1.80
CA SER A 174 -7.68 -43.58 0.43
C SER A 174 -6.36 -43.26 -0.30
N PRO A 175 -5.97 -44.09 -1.29
CA PRO A 175 -4.75 -43.84 -2.07
C PRO A 175 -4.68 -42.44 -2.68
N ALA A 176 -5.79 -41.90 -3.11
CA ALA A 176 -5.88 -40.54 -3.68
C ALA A 176 -5.58 -39.46 -2.63
N LEU A 177 -6.05 -39.61 -1.39
CA LEU A 177 -5.76 -38.68 -0.30
C LEU A 177 -4.30 -38.81 0.18
N GLN A 178 -3.76 -40.05 0.22
CA GLN A 178 -2.33 -40.28 0.52
C GLN A 178 -1.44 -39.54 -0.51
N TRP A 179 -1.75 -39.75 -1.81
CA TRP A 179 -1.02 -39.10 -2.89
C TRP A 179 -1.08 -37.56 -2.76
N GLN A 180 -2.24 -36.97 -2.49
CA GLN A 180 -2.39 -35.52 -2.30
C GLN A 180 -1.61 -35.03 -1.06
N ARG A 181 -1.71 -35.73 0.07
CA ARG A 181 -0.98 -35.42 1.29
C ARG A 181 0.53 -35.35 1.03
N ASP A 182 1.08 -36.36 0.38
CA ASP A 182 2.53 -36.48 0.15
C ASP A 182 3.04 -35.36 -0.76
N HIS A 183 2.28 -35.00 -1.79
CA HIS A 183 2.63 -33.87 -2.67
C HIS A 183 2.52 -32.51 -1.96
N TRP A 184 1.53 -32.31 -1.11
CA TRP A 184 1.46 -31.07 -0.32
C TRP A 184 2.56 -30.97 0.72
N LEU A 185 2.95 -32.07 1.36
CA LEU A 185 4.09 -32.12 2.29
C LEU A 185 5.42 -31.84 1.55
N ALA A 186 5.63 -32.47 0.41
CA ALA A 186 6.82 -32.24 -0.42
C ALA A 186 6.94 -30.77 -0.88
N LEU A 187 5.82 -30.10 -1.16
CA LEU A 187 5.81 -28.68 -1.53
C LEU A 187 6.15 -27.76 -0.34
N MET A 188 5.85 -28.17 0.89
CA MET A 188 6.06 -27.31 2.08
C MET A 188 7.54 -27.11 2.41
N GLU A 189 8.38 -28.12 2.22
CA GLU A 189 9.80 -28.04 2.60
C GLU A 189 10.57 -26.95 1.82
N PRO A 190 10.55 -26.93 0.47
CA PRO A 190 11.19 -25.85 -0.29
C PRO A 190 10.60 -24.48 0.03
N LEU A 191 9.31 -24.36 0.33
CA LEU A 191 8.70 -23.08 0.74
C LEU A 191 9.25 -22.60 2.08
N ASN A 192 9.43 -23.50 3.04
CA ASN A 192 10.03 -23.16 4.34
C ASN A 192 11.48 -22.70 4.17
N GLN A 193 12.27 -23.44 3.38
CA GLN A 193 13.66 -23.10 3.08
C GLN A 193 13.79 -21.72 2.43
N GLN A 194 13.00 -21.44 1.40
CA GLN A 194 12.99 -20.13 0.75
C GLN A 194 12.58 -19.01 1.70
N LEU A 195 11.62 -19.26 2.61
CA LEU A 195 11.24 -18.28 3.63
C LEU A 195 12.38 -17.97 4.61
N LEU A 196 13.19 -18.96 4.98
CA LEU A 196 14.40 -18.78 5.80
C LEU A 196 15.45 -17.95 5.05
N GLU A 197 15.74 -18.30 3.80
CA GLU A 197 16.67 -17.58 2.94
C GLU A 197 16.28 -16.11 2.78
N THR A 198 14.99 -15.82 2.54
CA THR A 198 14.51 -14.43 2.50
C THR A 198 14.78 -13.70 3.81
N MET A 199 14.67 -14.37 4.97
CA MET A 199 14.96 -13.74 6.26
C MET A 199 16.45 -13.45 6.45
N VAL A 200 17.33 -14.34 6.00
CA VAL A 200 18.79 -14.09 6.00
C VAL A 200 19.10 -12.88 5.14
N TRP A 201 18.54 -12.83 3.93
CA TRP A 201 18.71 -11.68 3.03
C TRP A 201 18.24 -10.36 3.66
N PHE A 202 17.03 -10.31 4.27
CA PHE A 202 16.54 -9.09 4.93
C PHE A 202 17.39 -8.67 6.13
N LYS A 203 17.94 -9.62 6.89
CA LYS A 203 18.86 -9.30 7.98
C LYS A 203 20.14 -8.65 7.45
N ALA A 204 20.67 -9.13 6.32
CA ALA A 204 21.83 -8.54 5.68
C ALA A 204 21.54 -7.11 5.19
N GLN A 205 20.39 -6.88 4.55
CA GLN A 205 19.98 -5.54 4.08
C GLN A 205 19.78 -4.53 5.22
N ALA A 206 19.40 -4.98 6.41
CA ALA A 206 19.17 -4.12 7.57
C ALA A 206 20.41 -3.93 8.45
N LYS A 207 21.51 -4.62 8.16
CA LYS A 207 22.73 -4.57 8.97
C LYS A 207 23.35 -3.19 8.94
N GLY A 208 23.54 -2.60 10.12
CA GLY A 208 24.15 -1.26 10.26
C GLY A 208 23.21 -0.09 9.97
N ASP A 209 21.97 -0.33 9.56
CA ASP A 209 21.01 0.77 9.32
C ASP A 209 20.43 1.30 10.65
N ALA A 210 20.84 2.52 11.00
CA ALA A 210 20.41 3.20 12.22
C ALA A 210 18.92 3.56 12.20
N VAL A 211 18.32 3.78 11.02
CA VAL A 211 16.90 4.11 10.89
C VAL A 211 16.03 2.89 11.16
N ILE A 212 16.42 1.74 10.61
CA ILE A 212 15.76 0.46 10.88
C ILE A 212 15.87 0.11 12.36
N SER A 213 17.06 0.28 12.95
CA SER A 213 17.31 0.02 14.38
C SER A 213 16.39 0.89 15.26
N ARG A 214 16.27 2.18 14.97
CA ARG A 214 15.35 3.10 15.68
C ARG A 214 13.89 2.69 15.54
N LEU A 215 13.42 2.37 14.35
CA LEU A 215 12.03 1.92 14.15
C LEU A 215 11.70 0.66 14.96
N ARG A 216 12.66 -0.26 15.05
CA ARG A 216 12.50 -1.52 15.80
C ARG A 216 12.45 -1.35 17.32
N THR A 217 12.78 -0.18 17.86
CA THR A 217 12.56 0.11 19.28
C THR A 217 11.07 0.21 19.62
N HIS A 218 10.19 0.49 18.64
CA HIS A 218 8.74 0.48 18.86
C HIS A 218 8.20 -0.95 18.98
N PRO A 219 7.48 -1.28 20.08
CA PRO A 219 6.86 -2.59 20.24
C PRO A 219 5.96 -2.94 19.04
N GLY A 220 6.13 -4.15 18.49
CA GLY A 220 5.39 -4.62 17.33
C GLY A 220 6.01 -4.26 15.96
N ILE A 221 6.95 -3.32 15.89
CA ILE A 221 7.69 -3.04 14.66
C ILE A 221 8.92 -3.95 14.58
N GLY A 222 8.75 -5.10 13.93
CA GLY A 222 9.84 -6.03 13.62
C GLY A 222 10.62 -5.65 12.36
N LEU A 223 11.61 -6.48 11.99
CA LEU A 223 12.49 -6.26 10.84
C LEU A 223 11.73 -6.00 9.53
N LEU A 224 10.78 -6.85 9.17
CA LEU A 224 10.05 -6.74 7.90
C LEU A 224 9.16 -5.49 7.88
N THR A 225 8.56 -5.15 9.01
CA THR A 225 7.71 -3.96 9.13
C THR A 225 8.55 -2.68 9.05
N SER A 226 9.73 -2.65 9.69
CA SER A 226 10.64 -1.49 9.62
C SER A 226 11.18 -1.28 8.21
N LEU A 227 11.61 -2.34 7.51
CA LEU A 227 12.03 -2.28 6.11
C LEU A 227 10.88 -1.77 5.21
N CYS A 228 9.69 -2.34 5.37
CA CYS A 228 8.53 -1.92 4.58
C CYS A 228 8.17 -0.44 4.82
N LEU A 229 8.20 0.03 6.08
CA LEU A 229 7.94 1.42 6.45
C LEU A 229 8.99 2.35 5.83
N LEU A 230 10.28 2.07 6.05
CA LEU A 230 11.37 2.90 5.55
C LEU A 230 11.28 3.06 4.03
N HIS A 231 11.29 1.95 3.29
CA HIS A 231 11.35 1.96 1.83
C HIS A 231 10.03 2.36 1.14
N THR A 232 8.91 2.38 1.88
CA THR A 232 7.63 2.93 1.36
C THR A 232 7.51 4.43 1.62
N LEU A 233 8.02 4.93 2.76
CA LEU A 233 7.75 6.30 3.19
C LEU A 233 8.86 7.29 2.82
N GLN A 234 10.08 6.85 2.54
CA GLN A 234 11.18 7.74 2.19
C GLN A 234 11.05 8.33 0.77
N PRO A 235 11.53 9.56 0.54
CA PRO A 235 11.93 10.53 1.56
C PRO A 235 10.73 11.01 2.35
N VAL A 236 10.86 11.04 3.68
CA VAL A 236 9.74 11.37 4.58
C VAL A 236 9.29 12.82 4.44
N SER A 237 10.20 13.69 4.01
CA SER A 237 9.96 15.12 3.75
C SER A 237 8.89 15.39 2.68
N ARG A 238 8.63 14.45 1.76
CA ARG A 238 7.57 14.57 0.75
C ARG A 238 6.15 14.63 1.34
N PHE A 239 5.98 14.23 2.58
CA PHE A 239 4.69 14.28 3.25
C PHE A 239 4.55 15.54 4.09
N ARG A 240 3.68 16.45 3.67
CA ARG A 240 3.41 17.68 4.40
C ARG A 240 2.95 17.45 5.85
N ASN A 241 2.24 16.36 6.12
CA ASN A 241 1.74 16.03 7.45
C ASN A 241 1.29 14.55 7.54
N GLN A 242 1.00 14.10 8.77
CA GLN A 242 0.55 12.73 9.05
C GLN A 242 -0.72 12.30 8.31
N ARG A 243 -1.63 13.24 7.96
CA ARG A 243 -2.86 12.90 7.21
C ARG A 243 -2.52 12.43 5.80
N LYS A 244 -1.51 13.04 5.16
CA LYS A 244 -1.03 12.64 3.83
C LYS A 244 -0.37 11.25 3.86
N VAL A 245 0.37 10.90 4.93
CA VAL A 245 0.92 9.54 5.11
C VAL A 245 -0.18 8.51 5.26
N VAL A 246 -1.21 8.82 6.04
CA VAL A 246 -2.37 7.94 6.26
C VAL A 246 -3.12 7.69 4.95
N ALA A 247 -3.35 8.73 4.15
CA ALA A 247 -3.98 8.62 2.84
C ALA A 247 -3.11 7.82 1.85
N TYR A 248 -1.80 8.11 1.79
CA TYR A 248 -0.85 7.38 0.94
C TYR A 248 -0.79 5.87 1.27
N ALA A 249 -0.91 5.52 2.54
CA ALA A 249 -0.97 4.12 2.97
C ALA A 249 -2.38 3.51 2.86
N GLY A 250 -3.41 4.29 2.54
CA GLY A 250 -4.80 3.84 2.39
C GLY A 250 -5.48 3.46 3.69
N PHE A 251 -5.14 4.14 4.79
CA PHE A 251 -5.81 4.05 6.09
C PHE A 251 -6.80 5.19 6.36
N ASP A 252 -6.99 6.08 5.40
CA ASP A 252 -7.97 7.15 5.48
C ASP A 252 -9.40 6.60 5.30
N PRO A 253 -10.39 7.16 6.02
CA PRO A 253 -11.76 6.72 5.88
C PRO A 253 -12.34 7.16 4.55
N MET A 254 -13.03 6.26 3.85
CA MET A 254 -13.85 6.62 2.70
C MET A 254 -15.23 7.07 3.16
N VAL A 255 -15.63 8.25 2.71
CA VAL A 255 -16.96 8.81 2.96
C VAL A 255 -17.64 9.07 1.62
N ARG A 256 -18.76 8.42 1.40
CA ARG A 256 -19.65 8.75 0.28
C ARG A 256 -20.69 9.73 0.77
N ARG A 257 -20.69 10.93 0.25
CA ARG A 257 -21.72 11.93 0.53
C ARG A 257 -22.65 12.02 -0.68
N SER A 258 -23.94 11.82 -0.46
CA SER A 258 -25.01 12.22 -1.37
C SER A 258 -25.89 13.19 -0.59
N ALA A 259 -26.02 14.44 -1.06
CA ALA A 259 -26.76 15.55 -0.49
C ALA A 259 -26.93 15.54 1.05
N GLU A 260 -27.78 14.71 1.62
CA GLU A 260 -28.08 14.68 3.07
C GLU A 260 -27.51 13.48 3.83
N ARG A 261 -26.96 12.46 3.14
CA ARG A 261 -26.46 11.24 3.78
C ARG A 261 -24.96 11.04 3.59
N ALA A 262 -24.22 10.93 4.71
CA ALA A 262 -22.84 10.50 4.72
C ALA A 262 -22.74 9.00 5.06
N VAL A 263 -22.30 8.17 4.10
CA VAL A 263 -22.07 6.75 4.31
C VAL A 263 -20.57 6.49 4.46
N TYR A 264 -20.17 5.90 5.59
CA TYR A 264 -18.79 5.52 5.86
C TYR A 264 -18.49 4.12 5.31
N LEU A 265 -17.65 4.02 4.29
CA LEU A 265 -17.34 2.79 3.54
C LEU A 265 -16.08 2.04 4.00
N GLY A 266 -15.56 2.32 5.20
CA GLY A 266 -14.29 1.75 5.67
C GLY A 266 -13.08 2.61 5.29
N ILE A 267 -11.94 1.99 5.00
CA ILE A 267 -10.72 2.70 4.57
C ILE A 267 -10.56 2.67 3.05
N SER A 268 -9.85 3.67 2.48
CA SER A 268 -9.66 3.82 1.02
C SER A 268 -8.94 2.64 0.38
N LYS A 269 -8.07 1.94 1.14
CA LYS A 269 -7.20 0.85 0.66
C LYS A 269 -6.26 1.27 -0.47
N ALA A 270 -6.09 2.56 -0.73
CA ALA A 270 -5.10 3.08 -1.64
C ALA A 270 -3.67 2.69 -1.22
N GLY A 271 -2.72 2.73 -2.14
CA GLY A 271 -1.32 2.44 -1.86
C GLY A 271 -1.02 0.99 -1.46
N SER A 272 0.03 0.77 -0.67
CA SER A 272 0.61 -0.55 -0.42
C SER A 272 -0.26 -1.47 0.44
N ARG A 273 -0.82 -2.53 -0.19
CA ARG A 273 -1.52 -3.60 0.55
C ARG A 273 -0.61 -4.32 1.55
N LEU A 274 0.68 -4.49 1.20
CA LEU A 274 1.67 -5.15 2.07
C LEU A 274 1.94 -4.33 3.32
N LEU A 275 2.12 -3.02 3.20
CA LEU A 275 2.32 -2.14 4.35
C LEU A 275 1.14 -2.20 5.32
N ARG A 276 -0.09 -2.13 4.80
CA ARG A 276 -1.29 -2.27 5.64
C ARG A 276 -1.36 -3.61 6.35
N TYR A 277 -1.06 -4.70 5.64
CA TYR A 277 -1.03 -6.04 6.23
C TYR A 277 -0.01 -6.13 7.38
N LEU A 278 1.24 -5.73 7.14
CA LEU A 278 2.30 -5.79 8.15
C LEU A 278 1.98 -4.93 9.39
N LEU A 279 1.39 -3.75 9.19
CA LEU A 279 0.97 -2.90 10.30
C LEU A 279 -0.19 -3.48 11.10
N VAL A 280 -1.16 -4.13 10.46
CA VAL A 280 -2.28 -4.80 11.14
C VAL A 280 -1.78 -5.99 11.96
N GLU A 281 -0.83 -6.78 11.43
CA GLU A 281 -0.19 -7.87 12.18
C GLU A 281 0.63 -7.34 13.35
N ALA A 282 1.36 -6.23 13.17
CA ALA A 282 2.15 -5.59 14.21
C ALA A 282 1.31 -5.12 15.42
N VAL A 283 0.02 -4.83 15.21
CA VAL A 283 -0.90 -4.38 16.30
C VAL A 283 -0.97 -5.40 17.42
N HIS A 284 -0.95 -6.69 17.13
CA HIS A 284 -1.04 -7.74 18.17
C HIS A 284 0.06 -7.63 19.22
N THR A 285 1.29 -7.42 18.78
CA THR A 285 2.43 -7.22 19.67
C THR A 285 2.43 -5.83 20.27
N ALA A 286 2.14 -4.80 19.47
CA ALA A 286 2.14 -3.42 19.92
C ALA A 286 1.13 -3.18 21.07
N VAL A 287 -0.08 -3.73 20.96
CA VAL A 287 -1.12 -3.59 22.01
C VAL A 287 -0.76 -4.29 23.32
N ARG A 288 0.06 -5.35 23.28
CA ARG A 288 0.52 -6.04 24.49
C ARG A 288 1.54 -5.24 25.30
N HIS A 289 2.35 -4.42 24.62
CA HIS A 289 3.52 -3.76 25.22
C HIS A 289 3.42 -2.23 25.26
N ASP A 290 2.37 -1.64 24.69
CA ASP A 290 2.12 -0.19 24.67
C ASP A 290 0.76 0.11 25.30
N GLU A 291 0.76 0.60 26.54
CA GLU A 291 -0.46 0.85 27.30
C GLU A 291 -1.38 1.91 26.65
N ASP A 292 -0.83 2.91 25.97
CA ASP A 292 -1.64 3.93 25.29
C ASP A 292 -2.35 3.35 24.06
N LEU A 293 -1.65 2.50 23.32
CA LEU A 293 -2.22 1.81 22.16
C LEU A 293 -3.24 0.76 22.61
N LYS A 294 -2.96 0.07 23.71
CA LYS A 294 -3.85 -0.92 24.34
C LYS A 294 -5.18 -0.29 24.74
N ARG A 295 -5.14 0.80 25.51
CA ARG A 295 -6.36 1.55 25.90
C ARG A 295 -7.15 2.00 24.69
N PHE A 296 -6.48 2.57 23.70
CA PHE A 296 -7.14 2.98 22.47
C PHE A 296 -7.78 1.80 21.72
N TYR A 297 -7.07 0.68 21.61
CA TYR A 297 -7.56 -0.52 20.93
C TYR A 297 -8.83 -1.05 21.61
N HIS A 298 -8.83 -1.21 22.94
CA HIS A 298 -9.98 -1.70 23.70
C HIS A 298 -11.17 -0.76 23.56
N HIS A 299 -10.97 0.55 23.74
CA HIS A 299 -12.05 1.53 23.57
C HIS A 299 -12.72 1.47 22.19
N VAL A 300 -11.93 1.27 21.12
CA VAL A 300 -12.52 1.11 19.77
C VAL A 300 -13.15 -0.28 19.61
N ALA A 301 -12.57 -1.32 20.20
CA ALA A 301 -13.08 -2.69 20.10
C ALA A 301 -14.46 -2.84 20.73
N GLU A 302 -14.69 -2.23 21.88
CA GLU A 302 -15.98 -2.20 22.58
C GLU A 302 -17.06 -1.52 21.74
N ARG A 303 -16.73 -0.40 21.11
CA ARG A 303 -17.72 0.40 20.36
C ARG A 303 -17.96 -0.11 18.93
N ARG A 304 -16.97 -0.70 18.25
CA ARG A 304 -16.99 -0.98 16.81
C ARG A 304 -16.48 -2.37 16.43
N GLY A 305 -16.15 -3.20 17.40
CA GLY A 305 -15.66 -4.55 17.22
C GLY A 305 -14.14 -4.64 16.93
N ARG A 306 -13.57 -5.80 17.23
CA ARG A 306 -12.13 -6.10 17.15
C ARG A 306 -11.51 -5.86 15.75
N PRO A 307 -12.15 -6.22 14.61
CA PRO A 307 -11.54 -5.97 13.29
C PRO A 307 -11.31 -4.49 13.00
N LYS A 308 -12.29 -3.63 13.32
CA LYS A 308 -12.17 -2.18 13.14
C LYS A 308 -11.14 -1.58 14.09
N ALA A 309 -11.05 -2.09 15.33
CA ALA A 309 -10.05 -1.67 16.30
C ALA A 309 -8.61 -1.98 15.84
N LYS A 310 -8.37 -3.16 15.23
CA LYS A 310 -7.06 -3.50 14.64
C LYS A 310 -6.64 -2.49 13.58
N VAL A 311 -7.53 -2.15 12.66
CA VAL A 311 -7.25 -1.19 11.58
C VAL A 311 -6.98 0.21 12.14
N ALA A 312 -7.76 0.64 13.14
CA ALA A 312 -7.58 1.93 13.81
C ALA A 312 -6.25 2.01 14.57
N ALA A 313 -5.86 0.93 15.27
CA ALA A 313 -4.57 0.83 15.95
C ALA A 313 -3.40 0.79 14.95
N ALA A 314 -3.53 0.07 13.82
CA ALA A 314 -2.53 0.05 12.75
C ALA A 314 -2.31 1.45 12.14
N ARG A 315 -3.38 2.23 11.97
CA ARG A 315 -3.28 3.63 11.56
C ARG A 315 -2.51 4.47 12.58
N LYS A 316 -2.75 4.28 13.89
CA LYS A 316 -1.96 4.96 14.93
C LYS A 316 -0.49 4.54 14.91
N LEU A 317 -0.23 3.24 14.72
CA LEU A 317 1.13 2.71 14.60
C LEU A 317 1.88 3.33 13.41
N LEU A 318 1.22 3.45 12.26
CA LEU A 318 1.77 4.15 11.09
C LEU A 318 2.15 5.61 11.41
N ILE A 319 1.26 6.34 12.08
CA ILE A 319 1.53 7.74 12.45
C ILE A 319 2.73 7.84 13.39
N ARG A 320 2.85 6.95 14.37
CA ARG A 320 4.00 6.91 15.29
C ARG A 320 5.30 6.62 14.55
N ALA A 321 5.30 5.60 13.68
CA ALA A 321 6.45 5.28 12.84
C ALA A 321 6.85 6.46 11.93
N TYR A 322 5.88 7.15 11.35
CA TYR A 322 6.13 8.36 10.57
C TYR A 322 6.80 9.47 11.39
N ILE A 323 6.33 9.72 12.62
CA ILE A 323 6.94 10.73 13.50
C ILE A 323 8.37 10.32 13.86
N MET A 324 8.60 9.05 14.21
CA MET A 324 9.94 8.53 14.50
C MET A 324 10.88 8.67 13.31
N LEU A 325 10.40 8.41 12.09
CA LEU A 325 11.18 8.60 10.86
C LEU A 325 11.46 10.07 10.58
N ARG A 326 10.46 10.95 10.69
CA ARG A 326 10.56 12.37 10.38
C ARG A 326 11.53 13.08 11.33
N ASP A 327 11.42 12.78 12.62
CA ASP A 327 12.16 13.47 13.68
C ASP A 327 13.49 12.76 14.01
N GLY A 328 13.77 11.60 13.41
CA GLY A 328 14.98 10.83 13.65
C GLY A 328 15.08 10.28 15.09
N ILE A 329 13.95 10.01 15.76
CA ILE A 329 13.87 9.62 17.17
C ILE A 329 13.51 8.15 17.36
N ASP A 330 13.88 7.59 18.50
CA ASP A 330 13.46 6.25 18.93
C ASP A 330 12.09 6.28 19.64
N TYR A 331 11.60 5.11 20.03
CA TYR A 331 10.31 5.01 20.70
C TYR A 331 10.31 5.61 22.13
N ALA A 332 11.43 5.55 22.83
CA ALA A 332 11.53 6.12 24.18
C ALA A 332 11.38 7.65 24.14
N GLU A 333 12.07 8.31 23.21
CA GLU A 333 11.95 9.74 22.97
C GLU A 333 10.56 10.13 22.45
N PHE A 334 9.99 9.34 21.53
CA PHE A 334 8.62 9.54 21.09
C PHE A 334 7.64 9.54 22.29
N ARG A 335 7.79 8.61 23.22
CA ARG A 335 6.95 8.56 24.42
C ARG A 335 7.16 9.75 25.33
N ARG A 336 8.41 10.18 25.58
CA ARG A 336 8.72 11.38 26.39
C ARG A 336 8.03 12.61 25.82
N ARG A 337 8.14 12.85 24.53
CA ARG A 337 7.45 13.97 23.84
C ARG A 337 5.93 13.90 23.94
N ALA A 338 5.36 12.70 23.81
CA ALA A 338 3.92 12.50 23.92
C ALA A 338 3.39 12.80 25.35
N VAL A 339 4.14 12.44 26.39
CA VAL A 339 3.81 12.76 27.79
C VAL A 339 3.92 14.26 28.03
N ALA A 340 5.02 14.90 27.62
CA ALA A 340 5.22 16.34 27.74
C ALA A 340 4.09 17.13 27.06
N ALA A 341 3.69 16.74 25.86
CA ALA A 341 2.60 17.38 25.14
C ALA A 341 1.22 17.20 25.81
N ARG A 342 1.01 16.11 26.56
CA ARG A 342 -0.21 15.92 27.37
C ARG A 342 -0.22 16.82 28.59
N LEU A 343 0.89 16.92 29.31
CA LEU A 343 1.03 17.76 30.48
C LEU A 343 0.83 19.24 30.11
N ALA A 344 1.44 19.69 29.03
CA ALA A 344 1.26 21.06 28.52
C ALA A 344 -0.20 21.37 28.09
N ARG A 345 -0.97 20.38 27.63
CA ARG A 345 -2.41 20.56 27.33
C ARG A 345 -3.29 20.50 28.58
N GLY A 346 -2.91 19.73 29.58
CA GLY A 346 -3.63 19.64 30.84
C GLY A 346 -3.53 20.90 31.70
N SER A 347 -2.43 21.67 31.56
CA SER A 347 -2.24 22.98 32.19
C SER A 347 -3.00 24.14 31.49
N GLN A 348 -3.37 23.94 30.20
CA GLN A 348 -4.33 24.81 29.52
C GLN A 348 -5.69 24.12 29.63
N GLY A 349 -6.55 24.50 30.57
CA GLY A 349 -7.87 23.89 30.81
C GLY A 349 -8.65 23.59 29.49
N PRO A 350 -9.70 22.79 29.52
CA PRO A 350 -10.44 22.41 28.31
C PRO A 350 -10.86 23.67 27.58
N LYS A 351 -10.31 23.89 26.37
CA LYS A 351 -10.93 24.83 25.44
C LYS A 351 -12.31 24.25 25.14
N VAL A 352 -13.31 24.78 25.85
CA VAL A 352 -14.72 24.58 25.50
C VAL A 352 -14.82 25.07 24.04
N PRO A 353 -15.25 24.25 23.06
CA PRO A 353 -15.62 24.80 21.77
C PRO A 353 -16.72 25.81 22.05
N GLU A 354 -16.57 27.04 21.62
CA GLU A 354 -17.68 27.98 21.51
C GLU A 354 -18.73 27.33 20.62
N VAL A 355 -19.65 26.63 21.24
CA VAL A 355 -20.89 26.23 20.62
C VAL A 355 -21.61 27.55 20.41
N LEU A 356 -21.69 27.99 19.16
CA LEU A 356 -22.68 28.99 18.75
C LEU A 356 -24.01 28.59 19.39
N ILE A 357 -24.39 29.31 20.42
CA ILE A 357 -25.71 29.25 21.04
C ILE A 357 -26.65 29.84 20.00
N GLY A 358 -27.16 28.96 19.13
CA GLY A 358 -28.28 29.27 18.26
C GLY A 358 -29.47 29.57 19.16
N GLN A 359 -30.06 30.71 18.95
CA GLN A 359 -31.29 31.19 19.61
C GLN A 359 -32.34 30.07 19.63
N PRO A 360 -33.13 29.96 20.71
CA PRO A 360 -34.21 28.99 20.78
C PRO A 360 -35.29 29.35 19.73
N ALA A 361 -35.56 28.39 18.86
CA ALA A 361 -36.71 28.50 17.96
C ALA A 361 -37.99 28.61 18.74
N SER A 362 -38.70 29.68 18.56
CA SER A 362 -40.03 29.93 19.11
C SER A 362 -40.97 28.79 18.74
N THR A 363 -41.55 28.19 19.75
CA THR A 363 -42.54 27.12 19.67
C THR A 363 -43.88 27.75 19.24
N GLU A 364 -44.18 27.80 17.94
CA GLU A 364 -45.56 27.98 17.49
C GLU A 364 -46.27 26.62 17.59
N ARG A 365 -47.27 26.61 18.49
CA ARG A 365 -48.24 25.52 18.60
C ARG A 365 -49.11 25.52 17.34
N GLN A 366 -49.05 24.54 16.52
CA GLN A 366 -50.03 24.22 15.52
C GLN A 366 -51.13 23.36 16.16
N GLU A 367 -52.36 23.85 16.11
CA GLU A 367 -53.57 23.12 16.47
C GLU A 367 -53.86 21.98 15.52
N PRO A 368 -54.51 20.89 16.00
CA PRO A 368 -54.81 19.75 15.14
C PRO A 368 -55.97 20.03 14.19
N LEU A 369 -55.70 19.87 12.90
CA LEU A 369 -56.72 19.87 11.84
C LEU A 369 -57.62 18.63 11.97
N THR A 370 -58.91 18.89 12.19
CA THR A 370 -60.02 17.92 12.15
C THR A 370 -60.28 17.44 10.73
N ASN A 371 -60.39 16.13 10.54
CA ASN A 371 -60.82 15.50 9.30
C ASN A 371 -62.30 15.77 8.99
N PRO A 372 -62.66 16.08 7.74
CA PRO A 372 -64.06 16.04 7.31
C PRO A 372 -64.51 14.61 6.91
N PRO A 373 -65.83 14.30 7.00
CA PRO A 373 -66.34 12.94 6.83
C PRO A 373 -66.47 12.57 5.33
N SER A 374 -66.32 11.27 5.11
CA SER A 374 -66.53 10.53 3.87
C SER A 374 -67.91 10.75 3.22
N LYS A 375 -67.89 10.92 1.92
CA LYS A 375 -68.92 10.43 0.99
C LYS A 375 -68.25 9.74 -0.16
#